data_6df7c193ca661ce64a155a76a4d9937f
#
_entry.id   6df7c193ca661ce64a155a76a4d9937f
#
_cell.length_a   1.000
_cell.length_b   1.000
_cell.length_c   1.000
_cell.angle_alpha   90.00
_cell.angle_beta   90.00
_cell.angle_gamma   90.00
#
_symmetry.space_group_name_H-M   'P 1'
#
loop_
_entity.id
_entity.type
_entity.pdbx_description
1 polymer ?
#
loop_
_entity_poly.entity_id
_entity_poly.type
_entity_poly.pdbx_seq_one_letter_code
_entity_poly.pdbx_strand_id
1 'polypeptide(L)'
;MQVPIGAVTAKGNLVVAAGPDGVFWNKGGAWTKLPGRTMQNVRTVYIAVDGHIWVGTSSGLYILDPTGKKPVVRLGRPNVLLSSNVHDIRALKNGDIAVASTGGLDIYRGRTRVKSLSSKERIPCRELRAVAQDADGRLWLPSRIGVVRFDGDRFRLRHSRRWLLDDDARGVAIGPDGSAWVATAGGVDTIRRKKYTLEEKADYFLGVLRKRHIREPGLVGPAVLKKRGDLSASFIEDDDNDGEHTGMYIAIESLRYAVTKDPRAKANARAAFRVMEILQEATGTPHFIARSVLPIGTAPLHEVDRTFTPDEIAEGRLRDPREKPIEKRWLPTKDGKYLWKRDASSDEVDGHMYGYALFHDLVADAADKKRVASLVDRIIGGIVDNGYVLQDIDGKATRWGNWSPKSLNGDPNWNEERYGNSTEIISHLGVAYHMTKKQKYVDAANYLIQKHGYAENMGKLRYVTPSEATHINDELLSMVFPNLFNHLLIPDLKMIAIKALRQWHQNCVRDHIPFYDFVYNTYSGSRVPLDGAMTTLREWPLDQIEWTVDNRFREDVTFDRVPGRDGVKLSKLVPRDEMGLCNWDQEPYFAVIGRNGEREDRPSDWLLAYWMGRYWGHISAGKR
;
A
#
# COMPACT_ATOMS: atom_id res chain seq x y z
N MET A 1 11.84 45.19 -31.04
CA MET A 1 12.24 45.18 -29.62
C MET A 1 13.21 44.03 -29.43
N GLN A 2 14.45 44.28 -29.11
CA GLN A 2 15.48 43.28 -28.83
C GLN A 2 15.81 43.32 -27.33
N VAL A 3 14.88 42.82 -26.50
CA VAL A 3 15.06 42.73 -25.05
C VAL A 3 14.66 41.31 -24.60
N PRO A 4 15.34 40.74 -23.62
CA PRO A 4 14.96 39.43 -23.08
C PRO A 4 13.53 39.48 -22.51
N ILE A 5 12.67 38.54 -22.94
CA ILE A 5 11.30 38.40 -22.44
C ILE A 5 11.20 37.13 -21.59
N GLY A 6 10.79 37.29 -20.34
CA GLY A 6 10.57 36.17 -19.40
C GLY A 6 9.13 35.66 -19.35
N ALA A 7 8.16 36.54 -19.69
CA ALA A 7 6.75 36.18 -19.67
C ALA A 7 5.95 36.97 -20.72
N VAL A 8 4.90 36.36 -21.27
CA VAL A 8 3.97 36.96 -22.20
C VAL A 8 2.53 36.52 -21.91
N THR A 9 1.59 37.42 -22.11
CA THR A 9 0.16 37.11 -22.02
C THR A 9 -0.60 37.95 -23.05
N ALA A 10 -1.78 37.47 -23.45
CA ALA A 10 -2.64 38.19 -24.39
C ALA A 10 -4.11 38.13 -23.97
N LYS A 11 -4.86 39.19 -24.26
CA LYS A 11 -6.31 39.26 -24.05
C LYS A 11 -6.94 40.14 -25.11
N GLY A 12 -7.72 39.56 -26.01
CA GLY A 12 -8.16 40.27 -27.23
C GLY A 12 -6.97 40.77 -28.03
N ASN A 13 -6.98 42.05 -28.41
CA ASN A 13 -5.88 42.69 -29.17
C ASN A 13 -4.73 43.17 -28.28
N LEU A 14 -4.84 43.05 -26.95
CA LEU A 14 -3.78 43.46 -26.03
C LEU A 14 -2.81 42.30 -25.79
N VAL A 15 -1.56 42.48 -26.18
CA VAL A 15 -0.44 41.59 -25.84
C VAL A 15 0.47 42.31 -24.86
N VAL A 16 0.82 41.65 -23.76
CA VAL A 16 1.75 42.14 -22.74
C VAL A 16 2.93 41.20 -22.65
N ALA A 17 4.14 41.76 -22.79
CA ALA A 17 5.40 41.04 -22.61
C ALA A 17 6.17 41.69 -21.45
N ALA A 18 6.80 40.88 -20.63
CA ALA A 18 7.53 41.35 -19.46
C ALA A 18 8.89 40.63 -19.34
N GLY A 19 9.90 41.39 -18.94
CA GLY A 19 11.27 40.92 -18.80
C GLY A 19 12.11 41.83 -17.90
N PRO A 20 13.44 41.60 -17.83
CA PRO A 20 14.35 42.39 -16.98
C PRO A 20 14.23 43.90 -17.18
N ASP A 21 13.98 44.32 -18.42
CA ASP A 21 13.92 45.73 -18.80
C ASP A 21 12.57 46.39 -18.54
N GLY A 22 11.57 45.66 -18.04
CA GLY A 22 10.26 46.15 -17.68
C GLY A 22 9.11 45.40 -18.36
N VAL A 23 7.94 46.07 -18.38
CA VAL A 23 6.70 45.56 -18.99
C VAL A 23 6.38 46.37 -20.24
N PHE A 24 6.07 45.66 -21.30
CA PHE A 24 5.76 46.21 -22.61
C PHE A 24 4.37 45.74 -23.05
N TRP A 25 3.64 46.54 -23.74
CA TRP A 25 2.35 46.19 -24.29
C TRP A 25 2.19 46.61 -25.76
N ASN A 26 1.30 45.92 -26.45
CA ASN A 26 0.97 46.13 -27.84
C ASN A 26 -0.54 45.93 -28.05
N LYS A 27 -1.18 46.81 -28.83
CA LYS A 27 -2.59 46.76 -29.24
C LYS A 27 -2.73 46.72 -30.76
N GLY A 28 -1.93 45.91 -31.44
CA GLY A 28 -1.94 45.83 -32.90
C GLY A 28 -1.06 46.88 -33.61
N GLY A 29 -0.16 47.56 -32.88
CA GLY A 29 0.77 48.56 -33.40
C GLY A 29 2.19 48.36 -32.85
N ALA A 30 2.87 49.48 -32.55
CA ALA A 30 4.20 49.45 -31.95
C ALA A 30 4.15 49.02 -30.47
N TRP A 31 5.22 48.41 -30.01
CA TRP A 31 5.40 48.10 -28.61
C TRP A 31 5.66 49.36 -27.79
N THR A 32 4.89 49.53 -26.72
CA THR A 32 5.03 50.64 -25.79
C THR A 32 5.49 50.10 -24.43
N LYS A 33 6.54 50.72 -23.87
CA LYS A 33 7.00 50.42 -22.51
C LYS A 33 6.04 51.07 -21.50
N LEU A 34 5.53 50.27 -20.54
CA LEU A 34 4.73 50.82 -19.46
C LEU A 34 5.61 51.68 -18.52
N PRO A 35 5.17 52.89 -18.13
CA PRO A 35 5.90 53.70 -17.19
C PRO A 35 5.93 53.00 -15.80
N GLY A 36 7.09 52.91 -15.19
CA GLY A 36 7.27 52.33 -13.88
C GLY A 36 8.76 52.09 -13.57
N ARG A 37 9.06 51.78 -12.32
CA ARG A 37 10.41 51.39 -11.89
C ARG A 37 10.83 50.10 -12.62
N THR A 38 12.11 49.97 -12.91
CA THR A 38 12.71 48.71 -13.39
C THR A 38 12.27 47.55 -12.51
N MET A 39 11.51 46.62 -13.07
CA MET A 39 11.04 45.42 -12.39
C MET A 39 12.07 44.31 -12.68
N GLN A 40 12.99 44.14 -11.77
CA GLN A 40 14.01 43.07 -11.93
C GLN A 40 13.39 41.69 -11.79
N ASN A 41 13.87 40.71 -12.55
CA ASN A 41 13.49 39.32 -12.48
C ASN A 41 11.99 39.06 -12.59
N VAL A 42 11.36 39.62 -13.62
CA VAL A 42 9.96 39.32 -13.95
C VAL A 42 9.85 37.86 -14.37
N ARG A 43 8.90 37.13 -13.80
CA ARG A 43 8.66 35.69 -14.02
C ARG A 43 7.32 35.39 -14.66
N THR A 44 6.31 36.20 -14.38
CA THR A 44 4.96 35.99 -14.87
C THR A 44 4.22 37.30 -15.06
N VAL A 45 3.31 37.31 -16.03
CA VAL A 45 2.43 38.44 -16.30
C VAL A 45 1.03 37.94 -16.64
N TYR A 46 0.01 38.64 -16.13
CA TYR A 46 -1.38 38.28 -16.34
C TYR A 46 -2.23 39.54 -16.56
N ILE A 47 -3.17 39.51 -17.54
CA ILE A 47 -4.14 40.60 -17.78
C ILE A 47 -5.47 40.23 -17.12
N ALA A 48 -5.83 40.90 -16.05
CA ALA A 48 -7.07 40.68 -15.32
C ALA A 48 -8.32 41.08 -16.13
N VAL A 49 -9.50 40.67 -15.64
CA VAL A 49 -10.77 40.95 -16.31
C VAL A 49 -11.03 42.47 -16.40
N ASP A 50 -10.65 43.19 -15.36
CA ASP A 50 -10.76 44.67 -15.27
C ASP A 50 -9.70 45.41 -16.07
N GLY A 51 -8.84 44.73 -16.83
CA GLY A 51 -7.79 45.25 -17.66
C GLY A 51 -6.47 45.55 -16.94
N HIS A 52 -6.41 45.46 -15.61
CA HIS A 52 -5.15 45.64 -14.89
C HIS A 52 -4.13 44.53 -15.23
N ILE A 53 -2.87 44.92 -15.30
CA ILE A 53 -1.77 44.02 -15.59
C ILE A 53 -1.08 43.64 -14.28
N TRP A 54 -1.14 42.36 -13.95
CA TRP A 54 -0.50 41.76 -12.77
C TRP A 54 0.86 41.22 -13.17
N VAL A 55 1.91 41.62 -12.47
CA VAL A 55 3.29 41.23 -12.76
C VAL A 55 3.94 40.60 -11.54
N GLY A 56 4.28 39.34 -11.63
CA GLY A 56 5.01 38.61 -10.61
C GLY A 56 6.51 38.64 -10.83
N THR A 57 7.25 38.97 -9.78
CA THR A 57 8.72 39.07 -9.80
C THR A 57 9.34 38.29 -8.63
N SER A 58 10.67 38.26 -8.58
CA SER A 58 11.38 37.71 -7.41
C SER A 58 11.29 38.61 -6.14
N SER A 59 10.78 39.86 -6.29
CA SER A 59 10.75 40.87 -5.23
C SER A 59 9.36 41.38 -4.87
N GLY A 60 8.31 40.83 -5.45
CA GLY A 60 6.93 41.21 -5.17
C GLY A 60 5.97 41.04 -6.34
N LEU A 61 4.72 41.32 -6.05
CA LEU A 61 3.62 41.36 -7.00
C LEU A 61 3.26 42.84 -7.30
N TYR A 62 3.17 43.18 -8.58
CA TYR A 62 2.84 44.51 -9.03
C TYR A 62 1.55 44.51 -9.82
N ILE A 63 0.72 45.53 -9.62
CA ILE A 63 -0.52 45.75 -10.38
C ILE A 63 -0.40 47.11 -11.10
N LEU A 64 -0.43 47.07 -12.43
CA LEU A 64 -0.30 48.23 -13.29
C LEU A 64 -1.63 48.58 -13.93
N ASP A 65 -1.92 49.89 -14.01
CA ASP A 65 -2.99 50.43 -14.84
C ASP A 65 -2.54 50.37 -16.33
N PRO A 66 -3.33 49.75 -17.21
CA PRO A 66 -2.99 49.66 -18.64
C PRO A 66 -2.91 51.00 -19.36
N THR A 67 -3.51 52.04 -18.79
CA THR A 67 -3.43 53.42 -19.34
C THR A 67 -2.16 54.13 -18.92
N GLY A 68 -1.41 53.62 -17.93
CA GLY A 68 -0.25 54.27 -17.35
C GLY A 68 -0.55 55.54 -16.53
N LYS A 69 -1.84 55.91 -16.37
CA LYS A 69 -2.26 57.11 -15.66
C LYS A 69 -2.30 57.00 -14.15
N LYS A 70 -2.38 55.75 -13.63
CA LYS A 70 -2.41 55.48 -12.19
C LYS A 70 -1.07 54.89 -11.72
N PRO A 71 -0.67 55.19 -10.46
CA PRO A 71 0.57 54.64 -9.93
C PRO A 71 0.52 53.11 -9.85
N VAL A 72 1.69 52.49 -10.00
CA VAL A 72 1.89 51.05 -9.79
C VAL A 72 1.63 50.70 -8.33
N VAL A 73 0.76 49.73 -8.11
CA VAL A 73 0.52 49.18 -6.78
C VAL A 73 1.46 47.99 -6.57
N ARG A 74 2.31 48.04 -5.57
CA ARG A 74 3.15 46.93 -5.14
C ARG A 74 2.52 46.23 -3.93
N LEU A 75 2.23 44.95 -4.07
CA LEU A 75 1.83 44.10 -2.97
C LEU A 75 3.09 43.36 -2.47
N GLY A 76 3.41 43.53 -1.17
CA GLY A 76 4.59 42.94 -0.53
C GLY A 76 4.26 42.24 0.79
N ARG A 77 5.27 41.64 1.39
CA ARG A 77 5.17 41.04 2.74
C ARG A 77 5.01 42.13 3.82
N PRO A 78 4.51 41.79 5.05
CA PRO A 78 4.07 40.45 5.48
C PRO A 78 2.56 40.19 5.32
N ASN A 79 1.74 41.22 5.07
CA ASN A 79 0.29 41.08 5.28
C ASN A 79 -0.50 40.80 4.00
N VAL A 80 0.12 40.89 2.84
CA VAL A 80 -0.56 40.82 1.53
C VAL A 80 -0.09 39.66 0.64
N LEU A 81 1.12 39.16 0.85
CA LEU A 81 1.68 38.01 0.14
C LEU A 81 2.31 37.02 1.10
N LEU A 82 2.19 35.71 0.81
CA LEU A 82 2.93 34.66 1.51
C LEU A 82 4.45 34.76 1.25
N SER A 83 4.84 35.10 0.02
CA SER A 83 6.23 35.32 -0.37
C SER A 83 6.33 36.40 -1.47
N SER A 84 7.41 37.19 -1.43
CA SER A 84 7.73 38.14 -2.50
C SER A 84 8.21 37.45 -3.79
N ASN A 85 8.65 36.20 -3.73
CA ASN A 85 9.12 35.45 -4.88
C ASN A 85 7.95 34.78 -5.60
N VAL A 86 7.31 35.53 -6.49
CA VAL A 86 6.11 35.11 -7.25
C VAL A 86 6.53 34.37 -8.52
N HIS A 87 5.92 33.25 -8.78
CA HIS A 87 6.26 32.35 -9.91
C HIS A 87 5.18 32.34 -11.00
N ASP A 88 3.89 32.34 -10.62
CA ASP A 88 2.79 32.28 -11.58
C ASP A 88 1.55 33.02 -11.08
N ILE A 89 0.76 33.54 -12.03
CA ILE A 89 -0.48 34.29 -11.78
C ILE A 89 -1.53 33.80 -12.77
N ARG A 90 -2.68 33.30 -12.29
CA ARG A 90 -3.79 32.80 -13.12
C ARG A 90 -5.14 33.23 -12.59
N ALA A 91 -6.09 33.46 -13.50
CA ALA A 91 -7.48 33.55 -13.10
C ALA A 91 -8.05 32.18 -12.77
N LEU A 92 -8.87 32.13 -11.74
CA LEU A 92 -9.73 31.00 -11.42
C LEU A 92 -11.10 31.19 -12.12
N LYS A 93 -11.85 30.08 -12.23
CA LYS A 93 -13.17 30.08 -12.90
C LYS A 93 -14.20 31.03 -12.28
N ASN A 94 -14.07 31.28 -10.98
CA ASN A 94 -14.93 32.23 -10.25
C ASN A 94 -14.50 33.70 -10.38
N GLY A 95 -13.48 33.99 -11.19
CA GLY A 95 -12.93 35.33 -11.40
C GLY A 95 -11.90 35.78 -10.38
N ASP A 96 -11.64 35.01 -9.33
CA ASP A 96 -10.56 35.27 -8.39
C ASP A 96 -9.18 35.04 -9.06
N ILE A 97 -8.13 35.67 -8.56
CA ILE A 97 -6.77 35.55 -9.09
C ILE A 97 -5.91 34.75 -8.12
N ALA A 98 -5.35 33.65 -8.61
CA ALA A 98 -4.40 32.80 -7.90
C ALA A 98 -2.97 33.24 -8.18
N VAL A 99 -2.15 33.34 -7.14
CA VAL A 99 -0.75 33.78 -7.18
C VAL A 99 0.10 32.71 -6.50
N ALA A 100 0.87 31.96 -7.29
CA ALA A 100 1.80 30.94 -6.80
C ALA A 100 3.17 31.56 -6.47
N SER A 101 3.73 31.19 -5.33
CA SER A 101 4.99 31.73 -4.83
C SER A 101 5.79 30.67 -4.06
N THR A 102 7.01 30.99 -3.63
CA THR A 102 7.80 30.15 -2.72
C THR A 102 7.20 30.03 -1.31
N GLY A 103 6.16 30.77 -0.98
CA GLY A 103 5.45 30.71 0.30
C GLY A 103 4.14 29.95 0.26
N GLY A 104 3.68 29.55 -0.92
CA GLY A 104 2.38 28.91 -1.14
C GLY A 104 1.55 29.60 -2.22
N LEU A 105 0.24 29.48 -2.11
CA LEU A 105 -0.75 30.07 -3.00
C LEU A 105 -1.56 31.14 -2.28
N ASP A 106 -1.58 32.36 -2.82
CA ASP A 106 -2.51 33.41 -2.41
C ASP A 106 -3.64 33.53 -3.42
N ILE A 107 -4.87 33.70 -2.97
CA ILE A 107 -6.06 33.94 -3.82
C ILE A 107 -6.64 35.30 -3.52
N TYR A 108 -6.84 36.12 -4.57
CA TYR A 108 -7.34 37.47 -4.50
C TYR A 108 -8.68 37.63 -5.19
N ARG A 109 -9.60 38.33 -4.53
CA ARG A 109 -10.81 38.89 -5.14
C ARG A 109 -10.61 40.39 -5.34
N GLY A 110 -10.50 40.82 -6.60
CA GLY A 110 -9.96 42.12 -6.90
C GLY A 110 -8.55 42.27 -6.33
N ARG A 111 -8.32 43.19 -5.40
CA ARG A 111 -7.02 43.42 -4.75
C ARG A 111 -6.96 42.89 -3.32
N THR A 112 -8.03 42.30 -2.83
CA THR A 112 -8.13 41.77 -1.48
C THR A 112 -7.78 40.28 -1.45
N ARG A 113 -6.81 39.86 -0.62
CA ARG A 113 -6.51 38.47 -0.39
C ARG A 113 -7.65 37.81 0.39
N VAL A 114 -8.29 36.79 -0.19
CA VAL A 114 -9.44 36.09 0.38
C VAL A 114 -9.07 34.70 0.93
N LYS A 115 -7.99 34.09 0.43
CA LYS A 115 -7.52 32.80 0.89
C LYS A 115 -6.01 32.68 0.69
N SER A 116 -5.38 31.91 1.59
CA SER A 116 -3.98 31.47 1.44
C SER A 116 -3.90 29.97 1.68
N LEU A 117 -3.00 29.30 0.95
CA LEU A 117 -2.63 27.91 1.16
C LEU A 117 -1.12 27.85 1.40
N SER A 118 -0.72 27.57 2.63
CA SER A 118 0.66 27.60 3.11
C SER A 118 0.93 26.43 4.04
N SER A 119 2.07 26.40 4.71
CA SER A 119 2.38 25.41 5.76
C SER A 119 1.36 25.42 6.92
N LYS A 120 0.64 26.54 7.15
CA LYS A 120 -0.45 26.61 8.14
C LYS A 120 -1.64 25.72 7.75
N GLU A 121 -1.95 25.71 6.47
CA GLU A 121 -3.00 24.86 5.88
C GLU A 121 -2.49 23.46 5.55
N ARG A 122 -1.24 23.14 5.93
CA ARG A 122 -0.60 21.84 5.73
C ARG A 122 -0.47 21.45 4.25
N ILE A 123 -0.05 22.39 3.41
CA ILE A 123 0.32 22.07 2.03
C ILE A 123 1.57 21.17 2.01
N PRO A 124 1.61 20.09 1.21
CA PRO A 124 2.78 19.20 1.15
C PRO A 124 4.09 19.90 0.75
N CYS A 125 4.01 20.93 -0.08
CA CYS A 125 5.14 21.78 -0.44
C CYS A 125 4.63 23.19 -0.72
N ARG A 126 5.19 24.19 -0.04
CA ARG A 126 4.84 25.60 -0.25
C ARG A 126 5.56 26.25 -1.43
N GLU A 127 6.67 25.67 -1.91
CA GLU A 127 7.43 26.22 -3.05
C GLU A 127 6.72 25.90 -4.37
N LEU A 128 5.67 26.67 -4.67
CA LEU A 128 4.83 26.48 -5.86
C LEU A 128 5.42 27.21 -7.07
N ARG A 129 5.41 26.55 -8.23
CA ARG A 129 5.99 27.08 -9.49
C ARG A 129 4.96 27.51 -10.50
N ALA A 130 3.79 26.90 -10.49
CA ALA A 130 2.69 27.24 -11.37
C ALA A 130 1.35 26.93 -10.70
N VAL A 131 0.25 27.35 -11.34
CA VAL A 131 -1.11 27.02 -10.95
C VAL A 131 -1.98 26.82 -12.17
N ALA A 132 -2.78 25.73 -12.18
CA ALA A 132 -3.86 25.53 -13.12
C ALA A 132 -5.12 25.04 -12.39
N GLN A 133 -6.29 25.30 -12.95
CA GLN A 133 -7.56 24.83 -12.42
C GLN A 133 -8.26 23.92 -13.43
N ASP A 134 -8.66 22.71 -13.00
CA ASP A 134 -9.40 21.78 -13.86
C ASP A 134 -10.91 22.10 -13.94
N ALA A 135 -11.64 21.32 -14.72
CA ALA A 135 -13.07 21.51 -14.94
C ALA A 135 -13.90 21.40 -13.65
N ASP A 136 -13.46 20.57 -12.72
CA ASP A 136 -14.11 20.33 -11.43
C ASP A 136 -13.73 21.37 -10.36
N GLY A 137 -12.92 22.38 -10.72
CA GLY A 137 -12.50 23.45 -9.81
C GLY A 137 -11.26 23.11 -8.97
N ARG A 138 -10.64 21.93 -9.15
CA ARG A 138 -9.43 21.56 -8.41
C ARG A 138 -8.23 22.35 -8.91
N LEU A 139 -7.34 22.68 -7.98
CA LEU A 139 -6.09 23.36 -8.32
C LEU A 139 -4.96 22.32 -8.44
N TRP A 140 -4.14 22.50 -9.46
CA TRP A 140 -2.94 21.74 -9.74
C TRP A 140 -1.74 22.65 -9.59
N LEU A 141 -0.85 22.34 -8.66
CA LEU A 141 0.20 23.20 -8.15
C LEU A 141 1.56 22.48 -8.25
N PRO A 142 2.28 22.63 -9.37
CA PRO A 142 3.64 22.10 -9.50
C PRO A 142 4.57 22.67 -8.43
N SER A 143 5.41 21.81 -7.90
CA SER A 143 6.40 22.12 -6.87
C SER A 143 7.71 21.37 -7.12
N ARG A 144 8.72 21.58 -6.28
CA ARG A 144 10.01 20.89 -6.38
C ARG A 144 9.95 19.39 -5.97
N ILE A 145 8.87 18.95 -5.32
CA ILE A 145 8.70 17.58 -4.85
C ILE A 145 7.48 16.90 -5.49
N GLY A 146 7.04 17.35 -6.64
CA GLY A 146 5.88 16.82 -7.35
C GLY A 146 4.80 17.86 -7.60
N VAL A 147 3.60 17.41 -7.92
CA VAL A 147 2.41 18.24 -8.15
C VAL A 147 1.43 18.08 -7.00
N VAL A 148 1.16 19.16 -6.31
CA VAL A 148 0.10 19.22 -5.30
C VAL A 148 -1.23 19.47 -5.98
N ARG A 149 -2.20 18.59 -5.81
CA ARG A 149 -3.59 18.79 -6.18
C ARG A 149 -4.40 19.20 -4.95
N PHE A 150 -5.12 20.31 -5.05
CA PHE A 150 -6.02 20.79 -4.00
C PHE A 150 -7.48 20.63 -4.43
N ASP A 151 -8.23 19.80 -3.72
CA ASP A 151 -9.62 19.43 -4.03
C ASP A 151 -10.66 20.34 -3.32
N GLY A 152 -10.21 21.47 -2.74
CA GLY A 152 -11.04 22.44 -2.01
C GLY A 152 -10.91 22.34 -0.49
N ASP A 153 -10.82 21.14 0.06
CA ASP A 153 -10.70 20.84 1.49
C ASP A 153 -9.43 20.04 1.84
N ARG A 154 -8.83 19.35 0.88
CA ARG A 154 -7.68 18.47 1.08
C ARG A 154 -6.65 18.56 -0.02
N PHE A 155 -5.39 18.33 0.37
CA PHE A 155 -4.28 18.22 -0.55
C PHE A 155 -4.03 16.78 -0.95
N ARG A 156 -3.48 16.59 -2.15
CA ARG A 156 -2.99 15.34 -2.70
C ARG A 156 -1.67 15.60 -3.39
N LEU A 157 -0.63 14.90 -3.02
CA LEU A 157 0.68 15.00 -3.68
C LEU A 157 0.82 13.89 -4.74
N ARG A 158 1.19 14.27 -5.95
CA ARG A 158 1.53 13.36 -7.04
C ARG A 158 3.04 13.47 -7.26
N HIS A 159 3.76 12.44 -6.87
CA HIS A 159 5.23 12.41 -6.92
C HIS A 159 5.72 10.98 -7.13
N SER A 160 7.02 10.80 -7.28
CA SER A 160 7.68 9.55 -7.65
C SER A 160 7.40 9.10 -9.09
N ARG A 161 8.13 8.08 -9.51
CA ARG A 161 8.01 7.49 -10.86
C ARG A 161 6.65 6.87 -11.15
N ARG A 162 5.82 6.67 -10.14
CA ARG A 162 4.42 6.27 -10.33
C ARG A 162 3.62 7.35 -11.05
N TRP A 163 3.92 8.61 -10.82
CA TRP A 163 3.16 9.74 -11.34
C TRP A 163 3.92 10.61 -12.32
N LEU A 164 5.23 10.78 -12.11
CA LEU A 164 6.05 11.76 -12.82
C LEU A 164 7.39 11.17 -13.22
N LEU A 165 7.93 11.58 -14.35
CA LEU A 165 9.29 11.24 -14.78
C LEU A 165 10.35 11.84 -13.84
N ASP A 166 10.03 12.97 -13.21
CA ASP A 166 10.87 13.66 -12.24
C ASP A 166 10.00 14.51 -11.32
N ASP A 167 10.32 14.53 -10.03
CA ASP A 167 9.55 15.25 -9.02
C ASP A 167 9.75 16.78 -9.08
N ASP A 168 10.77 17.28 -9.78
CA ASP A 168 10.96 18.71 -10.06
C ASP A 168 9.94 19.20 -11.10
N ALA A 169 8.68 19.34 -10.66
CA ALA A 169 7.58 19.81 -11.50
C ALA A 169 7.64 21.33 -11.70
N ARG A 170 7.65 21.77 -12.95
CA ARG A 170 7.91 23.16 -13.35
C ARG A 170 6.71 23.88 -13.91
N GLY A 171 5.77 23.15 -14.51
CA GLY A 171 4.58 23.74 -15.12
C GLY A 171 3.45 22.74 -15.21
N VAL A 172 2.23 23.22 -15.39
CA VAL A 172 1.03 22.40 -15.56
C VAL A 172 0.04 23.06 -16.52
N ALA A 173 -0.59 22.25 -17.36
CA ALA A 173 -1.73 22.65 -18.19
C ALA A 173 -2.82 21.58 -18.11
N ILE A 174 -4.07 21.99 -18.18
CA ILE A 174 -5.22 21.06 -18.19
C ILE A 174 -5.68 20.87 -19.63
N GLY A 175 -5.68 19.61 -20.06
CA GLY A 175 -6.17 19.21 -21.38
C GLY A 175 -7.69 19.28 -21.49
N PRO A 176 -8.23 19.26 -22.73
CA PRO A 176 -9.69 19.28 -22.96
C PRO A 176 -10.42 18.08 -22.35
N ASP A 177 -9.74 16.95 -22.19
CA ASP A 177 -10.22 15.72 -21.55
C ASP A 177 -10.13 15.76 -20.01
N GLY A 178 -9.67 16.89 -19.43
CA GLY A 178 -9.48 17.06 -17.99
C GLY A 178 -8.19 16.44 -17.46
N SER A 179 -7.30 15.91 -18.31
CA SER A 179 -5.98 15.44 -17.92
C SER A 179 -5.07 16.60 -17.52
N ALA A 180 -4.22 16.39 -16.51
CA ALA A 180 -3.19 17.34 -16.14
C ALA A 180 -1.87 16.97 -16.87
N TRP A 181 -1.39 17.86 -17.70
CA TRP A 181 -0.10 17.79 -18.38
C TRP A 181 0.93 18.52 -17.55
N VAL A 182 1.94 17.80 -17.09
CA VAL A 182 2.95 18.32 -16.16
C VAL A 182 4.30 18.33 -16.83
N ALA A 183 4.92 19.51 -16.92
CA ALA A 183 6.31 19.64 -17.32
C ALA A 183 7.20 19.44 -16.10
N THR A 184 8.12 18.49 -16.18
CA THR A 184 9.09 18.16 -15.13
C THR A 184 10.52 18.36 -15.62
N ALA A 185 11.51 18.24 -14.74
CA ALA A 185 12.91 18.24 -15.16
C ALA A 185 13.24 17.06 -16.09
N GLY A 186 12.52 15.94 -15.96
CA GLY A 186 12.74 14.72 -16.76
C GLY A 186 11.93 14.65 -18.06
N GLY A 187 10.98 15.56 -18.30
CA GLY A 187 10.12 15.54 -19.48
C GLY A 187 8.71 16.01 -19.21
N VAL A 188 7.75 15.52 -20.00
CA VAL A 188 6.32 15.87 -19.87
C VAL A 188 5.53 14.61 -19.53
N ASP A 189 4.75 14.71 -18.47
CA ASP A 189 3.85 13.66 -17.98
C ASP A 189 2.39 14.02 -18.16
N THR A 190 1.54 13.01 -18.19
CA THR A 190 0.09 13.20 -18.25
C THR A 190 -0.59 12.42 -17.14
N ILE A 191 -1.20 13.12 -16.20
CA ILE A 191 -2.00 12.50 -15.13
C ILE A 191 -3.46 12.46 -15.59
N ARG A 192 -3.96 11.27 -15.86
CA ARG A 192 -5.33 11.01 -16.30
C ARG A 192 -6.18 10.47 -15.15
N ARG A 193 -7.46 10.79 -15.19
CA ARG A 193 -8.44 10.26 -14.23
C ARG A 193 -9.35 9.28 -14.95
N LYS A 194 -9.45 8.07 -14.39
CA LYS A 194 -10.43 7.07 -14.81
C LYS A 194 -11.36 6.76 -13.65
N LYS A 195 -12.66 6.78 -13.90
CA LYS A 195 -13.66 6.39 -12.90
C LYS A 195 -13.75 4.87 -12.88
N TYR A 196 -13.65 4.29 -11.69
CA TYR A 196 -13.88 2.88 -11.43
C TYR A 196 -14.87 2.72 -10.30
N THR A 197 -15.75 1.73 -10.40
CA THR A 197 -16.38 1.12 -9.25
C THR A 197 -15.37 0.21 -8.56
N LEU A 198 -15.59 -0.16 -7.30
CA LEU A 198 -14.73 -1.15 -6.63
C LEU A 198 -14.81 -2.52 -7.33
N GLU A 199 -15.95 -2.85 -7.94
CA GLU A 199 -16.14 -4.10 -8.71
C GLU A 199 -15.29 -4.11 -9.99
N GLU A 200 -15.34 -3.05 -10.78
CA GLU A 200 -14.48 -2.89 -11.96
C GLU A 200 -12.98 -2.91 -11.59
N LYS A 201 -12.63 -2.35 -10.43
CA LYS A 201 -11.27 -2.40 -9.90
C LYS A 201 -10.88 -3.82 -9.48
N ALA A 202 -11.79 -4.58 -8.89
CA ALA A 202 -11.56 -5.99 -8.55
C ALA A 202 -11.36 -6.85 -9.81
N ASP A 203 -12.15 -6.63 -10.86
CA ASP A 203 -11.97 -7.32 -12.15
C ASP A 203 -10.62 -6.96 -12.79
N TYR A 204 -10.22 -5.69 -12.73
CA TYR A 204 -8.90 -5.26 -13.20
C TYR A 204 -7.78 -5.99 -12.45
N PHE A 205 -7.81 -6.00 -11.12
CA PHE A 205 -6.79 -6.66 -10.30
C PHE A 205 -6.78 -8.18 -10.46
N LEU A 206 -7.94 -8.83 -10.61
CA LEU A 206 -8.00 -10.25 -10.96
C LEU A 206 -7.32 -10.53 -12.31
N GLY A 207 -7.50 -9.64 -13.29
CA GLY A 207 -6.81 -9.71 -14.58
C GLY A 207 -5.29 -9.58 -14.44
N VAL A 208 -4.83 -8.65 -13.61
CA VAL A 208 -3.39 -8.46 -13.28
C VAL A 208 -2.82 -9.73 -12.65
N LEU A 209 -3.45 -10.20 -11.56
CA LEU A 209 -3.00 -11.37 -10.80
C LEU A 209 -2.87 -12.60 -11.69
N ARG A 210 -3.90 -12.92 -12.48
CA ARG A 210 -3.88 -14.11 -13.33
C ARG A 210 -2.90 -14.02 -14.48
N LYS A 211 -2.64 -12.84 -15.00
CA LYS A 211 -1.76 -12.64 -16.15
C LYS A 211 -0.29 -12.65 -15.79
N ARG A 212 0.07 -12.11 -14.62
CA ARG A 212 1.46 -11.79 -14.29
C ARG A 212 1.95 -12.34 -12.95
N HIS A 213 1.08 -12.94 -12.12
CA HIS A 213 1.44 -13.35 -10.77
C HIS A 213 1.18 -14.83 -10.46
N ILE A 214 0.79 -15.64 -11.45
CA ILE A 214 0.62 -17.08 -11.28
C ILE A 214 1.66 -17.80 -12.12
N ARG A 215 2.58 -18.52 -11.47
CA ARG A 215 3.62 -19.34 -12.10
C ARG A 215 3.31 -20.82 -11.96
N GLU A 216 3.94 -21.67 -12.78
CA GLU A 216 3.81 -23.11 -12.68
C GLU A 216 4.28 -23.63 -11.31
N PRO A 217 3.52 -24.56 -10.67
CA PRO A 217 2.28 -25.22 -11.15
C PRO A 217 0.98 -24.46 -10.87
N GLY A 218 1.00 -23.20 -10.51
CA GLY A 218 -0.15 -22.36 -10.17
C GLY A 218 0.06 -21.56 -8.88
N LEU A 219 1.31 -21.39 -8.43
CA LEU A 219 1.68 -20.60 -7.27
C LEU A 219 1.58 -19.10 -7.54
N VAL A 220 1.10 -18.36 -6.55
CA VAL A 220 0.99 -16.91 -6.60
C VAL A 220 2.25 -16.28 -6.02
N GLY A 221 2.91 -15.44 -6.81
CA GLY A 221 4.13 -14.74 -6.38
C GLY A 221 4.26 -13.36 -7.03
N PRO A 222 5.21 -12.54 -6.57
CA PRO A 222 5.49 -11.24 -7.16
C PRO A 222 6.24 -11.38 -8.50
N ALA A 223 6.11 -10.38 -9.36
CA ALA A 223 6.76 -10.37 -10.66
C ALA A 223 7.99 -9.46 -10.67
N VAL A 224 9.15 -10.01 -11.04
CA VAL A 224 10.38 -9.25 -11.29
C VAL A 224 10.37 -8.76 -12.73
N LEU A 225 10.53 -7.46 -12.93
CA LEU A 225 10.49 -6.83 -14.25
C LEU A 225 11.89 -6.89 -14.90
N LYS A 226 11.95 -7.35 -16.15
CA LYS A 226 13.22 -7.38 -16.90
C LYS A 226 13.80 -5.99 -17.17
N LYS A 227 12.94 -4.99 -17.17
CA LYS A 227 13.30 -3.57 -17.28
C LYS A 227 12.42 -2.77 -16.33
N ARG A 228 13.02 -1.87 -15.57
CA ARG A 228 12.33 -1.02 -14.59
C ARG A 228 11.09 -0.38 -15.17
N GLY A 229 9.94 -0.62 -14.54
CA GLY A 229 8.65 -0.06 -14.91
C GLY A 229 8.03 -0.61 -16.20
N ASP A 230 8.62 -1.62 -16.83
CA ASP A 230 8.14 -2.21 -18.07
C ASP A 230 7.44 -3.54 -17.82
N LEU A 231 6.11 -3.53 -17.86
CA LEU A 231 5.25 -4.70 -17.67
C LEU A 231 5.19 -5.64 -18.89
N SER A 232 5.90 -5.34 -19.97
CA SER A 232 5.87 -6.16 -21.20
C SER A 232 6.63 -7.47 -21.05
N ALA A 233 7.60 -7.54 -20.14
CA ALA A 233 8.40 -8.72 -19.88
C ALA A 233 8.79 -8.82 -18.40
N SER A 234 8.36 -9.91 -17.78
CA SER A 234 8.63 -10.24 -16.38
C SER A 234 8.81 -11.74 -16.20
N PHE A 235 9.30 -12.15 -15.05
CA PHE A 235 9.20 -13.51 -14.54
C PHE A 235 8.69 -13.45 -13.09
N ILE A 236 8.08 -14.53 -12.62
CA ILE A 236 7.57 -14.61 -11.26
C ILE A 236 8.64 -15.25 -10.38
N GLU A 237 9.01 -14.54 -9.33
CA GLU A 237 10.00 -14.97 -8.35
C GLU A 237 9.45 -16.13 -7.51
N ASP A 238 10.34 -17.00 -7.04
CA ASP A 238 10.07 -17.94 -5.97
C ASP A 238 10.19 -17.20 -4.63
N ASP A 239 9.07 -17.00 -3.95
CA ASP A 239 9.02 -16.29 -2.67
C ASP A 239 8.98 -17.29 -1.50
N ASP A 240 9.27 -16.81 -0.30
CA ASP A 240 9.11 -17.60 0.91
C ASP A 240 7.63 -17.88 1.20
N ASN A 241 6.74 -16.96 0.85
CA ASN A 241 5.33 -17.01 1.17
C ASN A 241 4.43 -17.45 -0.01
N ASP A 242 4.97 -18.18 -0.99
CA ASP A 242 4.20 -18.70 -2.13
C ASP A 242 2.99 -19.54 -1.69
N GLY A 243 3.16 -20.36 -0.65
CA GLY A 243 2.09 -21.18 -0.05
C GLY A 243 1.00 -20.33 0.57
N GLU A 244 1.36 -19.33 1.37
CA GLU A 244 0.45 -18.38 2.00
C GLU A 244 -0.40 -17.64 0.96
N HIS A 245 0.25 -16.98 0.00
CA HIS A 245 -0.45 -16.19 -1.02
C HIS A 245 -1.29 -17.02 -1.99
N THR A 246 -0.90 -18.29 -2.23
CA THR A 246 -1.76 -19.23 -2.97
C THR A 246 -2.98 -19.61 -2.13
N GLY A 247 -2.83 -19.78 -0.81
CA GLY A 247 -3.94 -19.93 0.15
C GLY A 247 -4.88 -18.73 0.14
N MET A 248 -4.34 -17.50 0.14
CA MET A 248 -5.13 -16.28 -0.03
C MET A 248 -5.88 -16.25 -1.37
N TYR A 249 -5.26 -16.70 -2.46
CA TYR A 249 -5.94 -16.77 -3.76
C TYR A 249 -7.09 -17.79 -3.77
N ILE A 250 -6.94 -18.92 -3.07
CA ILE A 250 -8.05 -19.87 -2.84
C ILE A 250 -9.19 -19.16 -2.09
N ALA A 251 -8.87 -18.39 -1.05
CA ALA A 251 -9.84 -17.63 -0.28
C ALA A 251 -10.56 -16.58 -1.14
N ILE A 252 -9.83 -15.80 -1.94
CA ILE A 252 -10.37 -14.81 -2.88
C ILE A 252 -11.39 -15.45 -3.82
N GLU A 253 -11.04 -16.54 -4.50
CA GLU A 253 -11.91 -17.18 -5.47
C GLU A 253 -13.09 -17.91 -4.79
N SER A 254 -12.90 -18.42 -3.57
CA SER A 254 -13.98 -19.04 -2.78
C SER A 254 -15.02 -17.99 -2.34
N LEU A 255 -14.57 -16.85 -1.82
CA LEU A 255 -15.44 -15.73 -1.45
C LEU A 255 -16.13 -15.14 -2.68
N ARG A 256 -15.38 -14.99 -3.79
CA ARG A 256 -15.93 -14.52 -5.06
C ARG A 256 -17.04 -15.46 -5.55
N TYR A 257 -16.83 -16.78 -5.50
CA TYR A 257 -17.87 -17.75 -5.83
C TYR A 257 -19.07 -17.65 -4.89
N ALA A 258 -18.85 -17.50 -3.59
CA ALA A 258 -19.94 -17.35 -2.62
C ALA A 258 -20.84 -16.14 -2.93
N VAL A 259 -20.23 -15.01 -3.33
CA VAL A 259 -20.92 -13.75 -3.66
C VAL A 259 -21.57 -13.77 -5.03
N THR A 260 -20.87 -14.25 -6.07
CA THR A 260 -21.26 -14.08 -7.48
C THR A 260 -21.86 -15.33 -8.12
N LYS A 261 -21.60 -16.50 -7.55
CA LYS A 261 -21.88 -17.83 -8.14
C LYS A 261 -21.21 -18.05 -9.51
N ASP A 262 -20.18 -17.26 -9.85
CA ASP A 262 -19.42 -17.43 -11.08
C ASP A 262 -18.71 -18.80 -11.10
N PRO A 263 -19.03 -19.70 -12.08
CA PRO A 263 -18.41 -21.01 -12.16
C PRO A 263 -16.89 -20.96 -12.40
N ARG A 264 -16.38 -19.85 -12.97
CA ARG A 264 -14.94 -19.65 -13.15
C ARG A 264 -14.23 -19.47 -11.80
N ALA A 265 -14.87 -18.77 -10.84
CA ALA A 265 -14.32 -18.63 -9.48
C ALA A 265 -14.20 -20.01 -8.80
N LYS A 266 -15.24 -20.83 -8.91
CA LYS A 266 -15.23 -22.21 -8.41
C LYS A 266 -14.11 -23.04 -9.04
N ALA A 267 -13.94 -22.96 -10.35
CA ALA A 267 -12.91 -23.69 -11.09
C ALA A 267 -11.49 -23.24 -10.67
N ASN A 268 -11.28 -21.93 -10.50
CA ASN A 268 -9.99 -21.37 -10.09
C ASN A 268 -9.62 -21.76 -8.65
N ALA A 269 -10.57 -21.70 -7.71
CA ALA A 269 -10.34 -22.14 -6.33
C ALA A 269 -9.94 -23.63 -6.29
N ARG A 270 -10.60 -24.50 -7.09
CA ARG A 270 -10.23 -25.91 -7.22
C ARG A 270 -8.85 -26.12 -7.83
N ALA A 271 -8.49 -25.33 -8.84
CA ALA A 271 -7.17 -25.43 -9.47
C ALA A 271 -6.06 -25.02 -8.49
N ALA A 272 -6.25 -23.92 -7.78
CA ALA A 272 -5.30 -23.47 -6.75
C ALA A 272 -5.20 -24.48 -5.59
N PHE A 273 -6.31 -25.08 -5.16
CA PHE A 273 -6.27 -26.13 -4.13
C PHE A 273 -5.40 -27.34 -4.55
N ARG A 274 -5.43 -27.75 -5.83
CA ARG A 274 -4.55 -28.81 -6.32
C ARG A 274 -3.07 -28.45 -6.22
N VAL A 275 -2.72 -27.18 -6.35
CA VAL A 275 -1.34 -26.71 -6.17
C VAL A 275 -0.90 -26.87 -4.70
N MET A 276 -1.80 -26.62 -3.76
CA MET A 276 -1.51 -26.85 -2.34
C MET A 276 -1.32 -28.33 -2.01
N GLU A 277 -1.99 -29.23 -2.72
CA GLU A 277 -1.70 -30.67 -2.60
C GLU A 277 -0.27 -30.98 -3.10
N ILE A 278 0.17 -30.35 -4.20
CA ILE A 278 1.55 -30.52 -4.69
C ILE A 278 2.56 -30.04 -3.63
N LEU A 279 2.33 -28.89 -2.96
CA LEU A 279 3.23 -28.39 -1.91
C LEU A 279 3.40 -29.40 -0.76
N GLN A 280 2.37 -30.13 -0.41
CA GLN A 280 2.48 -31.17 0.63
C GLN A 280 3.12 -32.46 0.10
N GLU A 281 2.73 -32.92 -1.08
CA GLU A 281 3.25 -34.16 -1.68
C GLU A 281 4.73 -34.03 -2.05
N ALA A 282 5.17 -32.84 -2.43
CA ALA A 282 6.54 -32.54 -2.84
C ALA A 282 7.58 -32.92 -1.78
N THR A 283 7.25 -32.80 -0.50
CA THR A 283 8.18 -33.09 0.60
C THR A 283 8.41 -34.59 0.81
N GLY A 284 7.50 -35.44 0.34
CA GLY A 284 7.50 -36.86 0.64
C GLY A 284 7.23 -37.21 2.12
N THR A 285 6.93 -36.21 2.93
CA THR A 285 6.68 -36.32 4.39
C THR A 285 5.23 -35.90 4.68
N PRO A 286 4.38 -36.79 5.19
CA PRO A 286 2.95 -36.54 5.33
C PRO A 286 2.57 -35.30 6.17
N HIS A 287 3.38 -34.95 7.16
CA HIS A 287 3.13 -33.89 8.11
C HIS A 287 3.85 -32.57 7.77
N PHE A 288 4.57 -32.51 6.66
CA PHE A 288 5.36 -31.36 6.28
C PHE A 288 4.91 -30.77 4.93
N ILE A 289 4.98 -29.47 4.78
CA ILE A 289 4.65 -28.74 3.56
C ILE A 289 5.89 -28.04 3.00
N ALA A 290 5.99 -27.94 1.69
CA ALA A 290 6.98 -27.10 1.04
C ALA A 290 6.55 -25.63 1.08
N ARG A 291 7.49 -24.71 1.28
CA ARG A 291 7.23 -23.27 1.14
C ARG A 291 6.89 -22.90 -0.30
N SER A 292 7.64 -23.48 -1.24
CA SER A 292 7.52 -23.25 -2.66
C SER A 292 7.95 -24.48 -3.44
N VAL A 293 7.55 -24.57 -4.72
CA VAL A 293 8.06 -25.56 -5.67
C VAL A 293 8.42 -24.87 -6.99
N LEU A 294 9.46 -25.40 -7.64
CA LEU A 294 9.88 -24.96 -8.99
C LEU A 294 9.97 -26.19 -9.91
N PRO A 295 9.59 -26.10 -11.20
CA PRO A 295 9.86 -27.16 -12.16
C PRO A 295 11.34 -27.53 -12.17
N ILE A 296 11.67 -28.82 -12.25
CA ILE A 296 13.06 -29.25 -12.32
C ILE A 296 13.77 -28.58 -13.51
N GLY A 297 15.01 -28.15 -13.30
CA GLY A 297 15.76 -27.35 -14.30
C GLY A 297 15.56 -25.84 -14.19
N THR A 298 14.63 -25.37 -13.36
CA THR A 298 14.51 -23.94 -13.00
C THR A 298 15.48 -23.62 -11.86
N ALA A 299 16.31 -22.61 -12.01
CA ALA A 299 17.21 -22.16 -10.95
C ALA A 299 16.41 -21.37 -9.89
N PRO A 300 16.54 -21.71 -8.60
CA PRO A 300 16.00 -20.89 -7.51
C PRO A 300 16.62 -19.48 -7.52
N LEU A 301 15.83 -18.49 -7.18
CA LEU A 301 16.25 -17.09 -7.10
C LEU A 301 16.32 -16.60 -5.66
N HIS A 302 15.43 -17.09 -4.81
CA HIS A 302 15.36 -16.72 -3.41
C HIS A 302 15.87 -17.84 -2.51
N GLU A 303 16.76 -17.51 -1.56
CA GLU A 303 17.35 -18.46 -0.61
C GLU A 303 17.96 -19.71 -1.31
N VAL A 304 18.87 -19.47 -2.23
CA VAL A 304 19.61 -20.55 -2.91
C VAL A 304 20.44 -21.39 -1.94
N ASP A 305 20.71 -22.63 -2.32
CA ASP A 305 21.61 -23.51 -1.58
C ASP A 305 22.97 -22.85 -1.39
N ARG A 306 23.48 -22.84 -0.15
CA ARG A 306 24.81 -22.32 0.18
C ARG A 306 25.35 -22.92 1.46
N THR A 307 26.67 -22.90 1.62
CA THR A 307 27.35 -23.23 2.85
C THR A 307 27.47 -22.00 3.74
N PHE A 308 27.33 -22.18 5.04
CA PHE A 308 27.49 -21.12 6.05
C PHE A 308 28.81 -21.31 6.79
N THR A 309 29.57 -20.25 6.97
CA THR A 309 30.72 -20.26 7.87
C THR A 309 30.27 -20.24 9.34
N PRO A 310 31.10 -20.68 10.28
CA PRO A 310 30.80 -20.55 11.72
C PRO A 310 30.50 -19.12 12.15
N ASP A 311 31.19 -18.13 11.58
CA ASP A 311 31.00 -16.73 11.89
C ASP A 311 29.64 -16.22 11.39
N GLU A 312 29.21 -16.57 10.17
CA GLU A 312 27.88 -16.21 9.65
C GLU A 312 26.76 -16.82 10.51
N ILE A 313 26.94 -18.06 10.99
CA ILE A 313 25.98 -18.69 11.89
C ILE A 313 25.94 -17.94 13.24
N ALA A 314 27.08 -17.56 13.78
CA ALA A 314 27.16 -16.82 15.03
C ALA A 314 26.53 -15.41 14.90
N GLU A 315 26.81 -14.69 13.82
CA GLU A 315 26.18 -13.39 13.53
C GLU A 315 24.67 -13.50 13.32
N GLY A 316 24.21 -14.53 12.61
CA GLY A 316 22.80 -14.80 12.43
C GLY A 316 22.09 -14.97 13.77
N ARG A 317 22.67 -15.76 14.68
CA ARG A 317 22.13 -15.99 16.03
C ARG A 317 22.24 -14.81 16.97
N LEU A 318 23.19 -13.90 16.76
CA LEU A 318 23.24 -12.63 17.49
C LEU A 318 22.08 -11.71 17.07
N ARG A 319 21.69 -11.73 15.81
CA ARG A 319 20.54 -10.97 15.28
C ARG A 319 19.20 -11.59 15.69
N ASP A 320 19.09 -12.90 15.54
CA ASP A 320 17.93 -13.68 15.96
C ASP A 320 18.37 -15.03 16.54
N PRO A 321 18.25 -15.25 17.85
CA PRO A 321 18.62 -16.51 18.50
C PRO A 321 17.90 -17.74 17.93
N ARG A 322 16.78 -17.55 17.22
CA ARG A 322 15.99 -18.60 16.56
C ARG A 322 16.54 -19.00 15.19
N GLU A 323 17.63 -18.36 14.72
CA GLU A 323 18.20 -18.63 13.40
C GLU A 323 18.52 -20.11 13.19
N LYS A 324 17.99 -20.66 12.08
CA LYS A 324 18.18 -22.04 11.62
C LYS A 324 18.87 -22.03 10.26
N PRO A 325 20.22 -22.09 10.19
CA PRO A 325 20.92 -22.15 8.91
C PRO A 325 20.60 -23.47 8.20
N ILE A 326 20.15 -23.39 6.94
CA ILE A 326 19.81 -24.56 6.11
C ILE A 326 20.61 -24.45 4.82
N GLU A 327 21.66 -25.25 4.70
CA GLU A 327 22.56 -25.25 3.54
C GLU A 327 21.88 -25.78 2.27
N LYS A 328 21.09 -26.85 2.45
CA LYS A 328 20.28 -27.48 1.39
C LYS A 328 18.84 -27.06 1.53
N ARG A 329 18.53 -25.91 0.97
CA ARG A 329 17.21 -25.28 1.04
C ARG A 329 16.24 -25.90 0.02
N TRP A 330 16.76 -26.25 -1.15
CA TRP A 330 16.00 -26.79 -2.26
C TRP A 330 16.33 -28.26 -2.52
N LEU A 331 15.32 -29.09 -2.56
CA LEU A 331 15.45 -30.54 -2.75
C LEU A 331 14.56 -31.02 -3.91
N PRO A 332 15.00 -32.02 -4.69
CA PRO A 332 14.15 -32.60 -5.73
C PRO A 332 13.01 -33.41 -5.11
N THR A 333 11.83 -33.37 -5.76
CA THR A 333 10.75 -34.31 -5.48
C THR A 333 11.13 -35.74 -5.86
N LYS A 334 10.49 -36.73 -5.24
CA LYS A 334 10.76 -38.15 -5.53
C LYS A 334 10.50 -38.53 -6.99
N ASP A 335 9.53 -37.89 -7.62
CA ASP A 335 9.19 -38.13 -9.03
C ASP A 335 10.05 -37.32 -10.03
N GLY A 336 10.95 -36.47 -9.52
CA GLY A 336 11.87 -35.65 -10.31
C GLY A 336 11.21 -34.53 -11.11
N LYS A 337 9.96 -34.15 -10.78
CA LYS A 337 9.26 -33.06 -11.53
C LYS A 337 9.57 -31.69 -11.01
N TYR A 338 9.76 -31.54 -9.69
CA TYR A 338 9.96 -30.26 -9.03
C TYR A 338 11.18 -30.25 -8.12
N LEU A 339 11.69 -29.06 -7.88
CA LEU A 339 12.47 -28.72 -6.68
C LEU A 339 11.47 -28.15 -5.66
N TRP A 340 11.62 -28.47 -4.38
CA TRP A 340 10.79 -27.92 -3.32
C TRP A 340 11.63 -27.26 -2.24
N LYS A 341 11.11 -26.17 -1.66
CA LYS A 341 11.78 -25.33 -0.67
C LYS A 341 11.44 -25.78 0.74
N ARG A 342 12.46 -25.90 1.60
CA ARG A 342 12.36 -26.30 3.01
C ARG A 342 12.01 -25.13 3.93
N ASP A 343 11.87 -25.45 5.22
CA ASP A 343 11.70 -24.54 6.36
C ASP A 343 10.42 -23.69 6.24
N ALA A 344 9.30 -24.36 5.96
CA ALA A 344 7.99 -23.73 6.00
C ALA A 344 7.73 -23.07 7.37
N SER A 345 7.03 -21.95 7.38
CA SER A 345 6.78 -21.14 8.57
C SER A 345 5.33 -21.20 9.04
N SER A 346 5.01 -20.46 10.11
CA SER A 346 3.63 -20.19 10.52
C SER A 346 2.82 -19.53 9.42
N ASP A 347 3.42 -18.61 8.65
CA ASP A 347 2.78 -17.85 7.58
C ASP A 347 2.13 -18.77 6.53
N GLU A 348 2.88 -19.80 6.05
CA GLU A 348 2.29 -20.80 5.16
C GLU A 348 1.14 -21.53 5.81
N VAL A 349 1.29 -21.94 7.09
CA VAL A 349 0.22 -22.69 7.78
C VAL A 349 -1.04 -21.83 7.93
N ASP A 350 -0.90 -20.53 8.24
CA ASP A 350 -2.02 -19.61 8.36
C ASP A 350 -2.75 -19.41 7.03
N GLY A 351 -2.01 -19.13 5.96
CA GLY A 351 -2.57 -19.00 4.62
C GLY A 351 -3.25 -20.29 4.13
N HIS A 352 -2.61 -21.44 4.37
CA HIS A 352 -3.18 -22.76 4.07
C HIS A 352 -4.50 -22.99 4.82
N MET A 353 -4.51 -22.80 6.14
CA MET A 353 -5.70 -23.05 6.96
C MET A 353 -6.84 -22.11 6.61
N TYR A 354 -6.54 -20.84 6.31
CA TYR A 354 -7.54 -19.87 5.89
C TYR A 354 -8.14 -20.22 4.53
N GLY A 355 -7.30 -20.48 3.54
CA GLY A 355 -7.74 -20.90 2.22
C GLY A 355 -8.54 -22.20 2.23
N TYR A 356 -8.08 -23.19 2.98
CA TYR A 356 -8.75 -24.50 3.11
C TYR A 356 -10.12 -24.39 3.77
N ALA A 357 -10.27 -23.59 4.83
CA ALA A 357 -11.54 -23.42 5.51
C ALA A 357 -12.60 -22.82 4.57
N LEU A 358 -12.26 -21.74 3.88
CA LEU A 358 -13.16 -21.12 2.92
C LEU A 358 -13.45 -21.99 1.70
N PHE A 359 -12.46 -22.72 1.19
CA PHE A 359 -12.66 -23.67 0.11
C PHE A 359 -13.61 -24.80 0.51
N HIS A 360 -13.36 -25.44 1.67
CA HIS A 360 -14.18 -26.52 2.20
C HIS A 360 -15.65 -26.11 2.35
N ASP A 361 -15.91 -24.92 2.91
CA ASP A 361 -17.26 -24.50 3.27
C ASP A 361 -18.04 -23.87 2.13
N LEU A 362 -17.36 -23.22 1.18
CA LEU A 362 -18.01 -22.42 0.13
C LEU A 362 -17.99 -23.05 -1.25
N VAL A 363 -16.99 -23.92 -1.56
CA VAL A 363 -16.71 -24.38 -2.92
C VAL A 363 -16.74 -25.90 -3.06
N ALA A 364 -16.16 -26.62 -2.09
CA ALA A 364 -15.86 -28.03 -2.15
C ALA A 364 -17.12 -28.93 -2.25
N ASP A 365 -17.10 -29.88 -3.16
CA ASP A 365 -18.05 -30.99 -3.14
C ASP A 365 -17.61 -32.10 -2.14
N ALA A 366 -18.36 -33.19 -2.06
CA ALA A 366 -18.07 -34.26 -1.10
C ALA A 366 -16.69 -34.91 -1.31
N ALA A 367 -16.19 -35.00 -2.54
CA ALA A 367 -14.88 -35.54 -2.84
C ALA A 367 -13.76 -34.55 -2.43
N ASP A 368 -13.92 -33.27 -2.80
CA ASP A 368 -12.99 -32.22 -2.41
C ASP A 368 -12.93 -32.05 -0.89
N LYS A 369 -14.08 -32.13 -0.19
CA LYS A 369 -14.12 -32.08 1.29
C LYS A 369 -13.29 -33.19 1.94
N LYS A 370 -13.33 -34.40 1.43
CA LYS A 370 -12.49 -35.50 1.90
C LYS A 370 -11.00 -35.23 1.68
N ARG A 371 -10.65 -34.66 0.52
CA ARG A 371 -9.25 -34.34 0.17
C ARG A 371 -8.70 -33.25 1.09
N VAL A 372 -9.41 -32.12 1.23
CA VAL A 372 -8.94 -31.02 2.09
C VAL A 372 -8.89 -31.43 3.56
N ALA A 373 -9.87 -32.21 4.05
CA ALA A 373 -9.84 -32.75 5.41
C ALA A 373 -8.63 -33.67 5.64
N SER A 374 -8.26 -34.51 4.66
CA SER A 374 -7.05 -35.34 4.73
C SER A 374 -5.78 -34.51 4.76
N LEU A 375 -5.72 -33.41 4.00
CA LEU A 375 -4.57 -32.50 3.97
C LEU A 375 -4.38 -31.82 5.33
N VAL A 376 -5.46 -31.23 5.85
CA VAL A 376 -5.49 -30.58 7.17
C VAL A 376 -5.12 -31.55 8.29
N ASP A 377 -5.65 -32.78 8.24
CA ASP A 377 -5.34 -33.82 9.24
C ASP A 377 -3.86 -34.19 9.25
N ARG A 378 -3.22 -34.26 8.08
CA ARG A 378 -1.77 -34.57 7.99
C ARG A 378 -0.93 -33.41 8.55
N ILE A 379 -1.25 -32.16 8.20
CA ILE A 379 -0.48 -30.99 8.65
C ILE A 379 -0.69 -30.75 10.15
N ILE A 380 -1.94 -30.47 10.55
CA ILE A 380 -2.24 -30.11 11.95
C ILE A 380 -2.10 -31.32 12.88
N GLY A 381 -2.44 -32.51 12.38
CA GLY A 381 -2.19 -33.74 13.11
C GLY A 381 -0.70 -33.96 13.38
N GLY A 382 0.16 -33.74 12.40
CA GLY A 382 1.60 -33.81 12.55
C GLY A 382 2.16 -32.77 13.52
N ILE A 383 1.67 -31.53 13.47
CA ILE A 383 2.05 -30.47 14.43
C ILE A 383 1.71 -30.91 15.87
N VAL A 384 0.51 -31.45 16.10
CA VAL A 384 0.12 -31.99 17.43
C VAL A 384 1.01 -33.14 17.85
N ASP A 385 1.19 -34.12 16.97
CA ASP A 385 1.94 -35.35 17.26
C ASP A 385 3.45 -35.06 17.49
N ASN A 386 4.00 -34.00 16.92
CA ASN A 386 5.37 -33.53 17.09
C ASN A 386 5.54 -32.50 18.24
N GLY A 387 4.59 -32.40 19.16
CA GLY A 387 4.69 -31.49 20.31
C GLY A 387 4.45 -30.03 19.98
N TYR A 388 3.55 -29.77 19.03
CA TYR A 388 3.12 -28.44 18.55
C TYR A 388 4.21 -27.69 17.80
N VAL A 389 4.99 -28.39 16.98
CA VAL A 389 5.96 -27.81 16.05
C VAL A 389 5.76 -28.37 14.65
N LEU A 390 5.98 -27.54 13.65
CA LEU A 390 6.13 -27.99 12.27
C LEU A 390 7.53 -28.60 12.12
N GLN A 391 7.59 -29.92 12.07
CA GLN A 391 8.84 -30.63 11.99
C GLN A 391 9.33 -30.77 10.56
N ASP A 392 10.53 -30.24 10.30
CA ASP A 392 11.21 -30.36 9.01
C ASP A 392 11.78 -31.78 8.83
N ILE A 393 12.23 -32.14 7.64
CA ILE A 393 12.78 -33.46 7.30
C ILE A 393 14.06 -33.84 8.08
N ASP A 394 14.71 -32.87 8.73
CA ASP A 394 15.86 -33.12 9.63
C ASP A 394 15.44 -33.52 11.04
N GLY A 395 14.15 -33.71 11.29
CA GLY A 395 13.60 -34.08 12.60
C GLY A 395 13.54 -32.92 13.60
N LYS A 396 13.90 -31.70 13.20
CA LYS A 396 13.85 -30.49 14.05
C LYS A 396 12.69 -29.60 13.65
N ALA A 397 12.27 -28.73 14.56
CA ALA A 397 11.31 -27.68 14.23
C ALA A 397 11.85 -26.77 13.12
N THR A 398 10.97 -26.29 12.27
CA THR A 398 11.29 -25.15 11.40
C THR A 398 11.53 -23.90 12.24
N ARG A 399 12.13 -22.86 11.64
CA ARG A 399 12.47 -21.64 12.38
C ARG A 399 11.23 -21.00 13.02
N TRP A 400 10.15 -20.84 12.27
CA TRP A 400 8.96 -20.09 12.69
C TRP A 400 7.74 -20.96 13.02
N GLY A 401 7.65 -22.17 12.47
CA GLY A 401 6.51 -23.08 12.70
C GLY A 401 6.55 -23.73 14.09
N ASN A 402 6.43 -22.95 15.14
CA ASN A 402 6.58 -23.39 16.52
C ASN A 402 5.51 -22.78 17.43
N TRP A 403 4.59 -23.62 17.84
CA TRP A 403 3.49 -23.30 18.75
C TRP A 403 3.61 -24.04 20.08
N SER A 404 4.78 -24.60 20.40
CA SER A 404 4.96 -25.45 21.57
C SER A 404 4.95 -24.67 22.90
N PRO A 405 4.41 -25.27 23.99
CA PRO A 405 4.49 -24.65 25.31
C PRO A 405 5.91 -24.40 25.78
N LYS A 406 6.86 -25.24 25.36
CA LYS A 406 8.28 -25.09 25.67
C LYS A 406 8.81 -23.76 25.13
N SER A 407 8.47 -23.42 23.90
CA SER A 407 8.90 -22.16 23.28
C SER A 407 8.07 -20.97 23.77
N LEU A 408 6.75 -21.02 23.61
CA LEU A 408 5.91 -19.83 23.87
C LEU A 408 5.86 -19.43 25.35
N ASN A 409 5.99 -20.38 26.28
CA ASN A 409 5.94 -20.10 27.72
C ASN A 409 7.31 -20.21 28.41
N GLY A 410 8.27 -20.90 27.80
CA GLY A 410 9.55 -21.22 28.43
C GLY A 410 10.76 -20.48 27.86
N ASP A 411 10.68 -19.95 26.63
CA ASP A 411 11.80 -19.28 25.96
C ASP A 411 11.49 -17.79 25.76
N PRO A 412 12.29 -16.88 26.39
CA PRO A 412 12.12 -15.43 26.23
C PRO A 412 12.18 -14.92 24.78
N ASN A 413 12.88 -15.62 23.89
CA ASN A 413 13.00 -15.25 22.48
C ASN A 413 11.67 -15.37 21.71
N TRP A 414 10.67 -16.05 22.31
CA TRP A 414 9.33 -16.22 21.75
C TRP A 414 8.27 -15.30 22.40
N ASN A 415 8.68 -14.36 23.25
CA ASN A 415 7.72 -13.50 23.96
C ASN A 415 6.86 -12.64 23.02
N GLU A 416 7.41 -12.18 21.91
CA GLU A 416 6.69 -11.36 20.95
C GLU A 416 5.68 -12.18 20.14
N GLU A 417 6.02 -13.44 19.83
CA GLU A 417 5.17 -14.36 19.07
C GLU A 417 4.09 -15.03 19.93
N ARG A 418 4.25 -15.02 21.26
CA ARG A 418 3.38 -15.75 22.20
C ARG A 418 1.90 -15.51 21.98
N TYR A 419 1.52 -14.25 21.78
CA TYR A 419 0.14 -13.87 21.54
C TYR A 419 -0.39 -14.45 20.22
N GLY A 420 0.31 -14.20 19.11
CA GLY A 420 -0.04 -14.64 17.76
C GLY A 420 -0.11 -16.15 17.69
N ASN A 421 1.01 -16.83 17.96
CA ASN A 421 1.12 -18.28 17.82
C ASN A 421 0.16 -19.05 18.75
N SER A 422 -0.16 -18.51 19.94
CA SER A 422 -1.20 -19.14 20.77
C SER A 422 -2.59 -19.01 20.15
N THR A 423 -2.88 -17.90 19.46
CA THR A 423 -4.15 -17.70 18.77
C THR A 423 -4.24 -18.57 17.52
N GLU A 424 -3.15 -18.65 16.74
CA GLU A 424 -3.03 -19.46 15.54
C GLU A 424 -3.32 -20.94 15.82
N ILE A 425 -2.59 -21.54 16.75
CA ILE A 425 -2.74 -22.99 17.00
C ILE A 425 -4.16 -23.35 17.49
N ILE A 426 -4.77 -22.53 18.34
CA ILE A 426 -6.15 -22.76 18.78
C ILE A 426 -7.12 -22.66 17.60
N SER A 427 -6.91 -21.71 16.69
CA SER A 427 -7.68 -21.57 15.45
C SER A 427 -7.49 -22.79 14.54
N HIS A 428 -6.26 -23.23 14.32
CA HIS A 428 -5.94 -24.39 13.46
C HIS A 428 -6.56 -25.70 13.98
N LEU A 429 -6.52 -25.93 15.30
CA LEU A 429 -7.20 -27.06 15.92
C LEU A 429 -8.71 -27.00 15.68
N GLY A 430 -9.30 -25.80 15.68
CA GLY A 430 -10.70 -25.57 15.34
C GLY A 430 -11.04 -25.97 13.92
N VAL A 431 -10.26 -25.52 12.96
CA VAL A 431 -10.38 -25.89 11.54
C VAL A 431 -10.22 -27.39 11.34
N ALA A 432 -9.20 -27.99 11.98
CA ALA A 432 -8.94 -29.43 11.87
C ALA A 432 -10.10 -30.28 12.44
N TYR A 433 -10.64 -29.90 13.58
CA TYR A 433 -11.84 -30.56 14.13
C TYR A 433 -13.07 -30.35 13.24
N HIS A 434 -13.29 -29.14 12.74
CA HIS A 434 -14.41 -28.84 11.84
C HIS A 434 -14.44 -29.80 10.65
N MET A 435 -13.31 -30.03 10.00
CA MET A 435 -13.21 -30.86 8.80
C MET A 435 -13.16 -32.36 9.08
N THR A 436 -12.50 -32.77 10.17
CA THR A 436 -12.19 -34.20 10.41
C THR A 436 -13.05 -34.86 11.46
N LYS A 437 -13.64 -34.08 12.37
CA LYS A 437 -14.37 -34.52 13.57
C LYS A 437 -13.54 -35.41 14.53
N LYS A 438 -12.20 -35.35 14.43
CA LYS A 438 -11.32 -36.16 15.30
C LYS A 438 -11.15 -35.53 16.67
N GLN A 439 -11.47 -36.29 17.72
CA GLN A 439 -11.43 -35.84 19.11
C GLN A 439 -10.06 -35.31 19.54
N LYS A 440 -8.95 -35.87 18.98
CA LYS A 440 -7.58 -35.45 19.30
C LYS A 440 -7.35 -33.93 19.22
N TYR A 441 -8.06 -33.21 18.35
CA TYR A 441 -7.91 -31.77 18.21
C TYR A 441 -8.59 -31.00 19.35
N VAL A 442 -9.71 -31.53 19.87
CA VAL A 442 -10.36 -30.97 21.07
C VAL A 442 -9.48 -31.22 22.29
N ASP A 443 -8.92 -32.42 22.40
CA ASP A 443 -8.04 -32.80 23.50
C ASP A 443 -6.76 -31.97 23.51
N ALA A 444 -6.17 -31.72 22.32
CA ALA A 444 -5.01 -30.84 22.15
C ALA A 444 -5.32 -29.39 22.55
N ALA A 445 -6.47 -28.86 22.13
CA ALA A 445 -6.89 -27.52 22.52
C ALA A 445 -7.09 -27.40 24.04
N ASN A 446 -7.78 -28.35 24.66
CA ASN A 446 -7.96 -28.40 26.11
C ASN A 446 -6.61 -28.51 26.84
N TYR A 447 -5.69 -29.31 26.35
CA TYR A 447 -4.34 -29.44 26.93
C TYR A 447 -3.60 -28.10 26.90
N LEU A 448 -3.55 -27.40 25.75
CA LEU A 448 -2.89 -26.11 25.63
C LEU A 448 -3.53 -25.04 26.53
N ILE A 449 -4.85 -25.02 26.61
CA ILE A 449 -5.59 -24.03 27.39
C ILE A 449 -5.46 -24.29 28.89
N GLN A 450 -5.79 -25.52 29.33
CA GLN A 450 -5.91 -25.82 30.75
C GLN A 450 -4.57 -26.05 31.44
N LYS A 451 -3.58 -26.63 30.71
CA LYS A 451 -2.26 -26.94 31.28
C LYS A 451 -1.20 -25.90 30.98
N HIS A 452 -1.38 -25.12 29.90
CA HIS A 452 -0.35 -24.19 29.43
C HIS A 452 -0.81 -22.75 29.27
N GLY A 453 -2.05 -22.41 29.65
CA GLY A 453 -2.53 -21.04 29.73
C GLY A 453 -2.61 -20.30 28.38
N TYR A 454 -2.90 -21.02 27.27
CA TYR A 454 -2.94 -20.39 25.94
C TYR A 454 -4.09 -19.36 25.82
N ALA A 455 -5.19 -19.56 26.55
CA ALA A 455 -6.24 -18.55 26.66
C ALA A 455 -5.73 -17.22 27.25
N GLU A 456 -4.84 -17.30 28.24
CA GLU A 456 -4.21 -16.10 28.84
C GLU A 456 -3.19 -15.48 27.88
N ASN A 457 -2.43 -16.32 27.14
CA ASN A 457 -1.48 -15.84 26.14
C ASN A 457 -2.18 -15.02 25.05
N MET A 458 -3.36 -15.45 24.57
CA MET A 458 -4.18 -14.69 23.61
C MET A 458 -4.55 -13.28 24.07
N GLY A 459 -4.48 -13.01 25.37
CA GLY A 459 -4.76 -11.68 25.96
C GLY A 459 -3.51 -10.83 26.25
N LYS A 460 -2.32 -11.27 25.83
CA LYS A 460 -1.05 -10.60 26.21
C LYS A 460 -0.41 -9.74 25.12
N LEU A 461 -1.18 -9.31 24.12
CA LEU A 461 -0.67 -8.41 23.09
C LEU A 461 -0.24 -7.06 23.70
N ARG A 462 0.97 -6.63 23.37
CA ARG A 462 1.50 -5.31 23.71
C ARG A 462 0.90 -4.24 22.80
N TYR A 463 0.54 -3.09 23.37
CA TYR A 463 0.26 -1.92 22.54
C TYR A 463 1.56 -1.43 21.89
N VAL A 464 1.50 -1.13 20.60
CA VAL A 464 2.62 -0.58 19.81
C VAL A 464 2.28 0.81 19.29
N THR A 465 3.28 1.69 19.30
CA THR A 465 3.15 3.02 18.70
C THR A 465 3.22 2.90 17.17
N PRO A 466 2.78 3.93 16.41
CA PRO A 466 2.91 3.93 14.94
C PRO A 466 4.33 3.65 14.46
N SER A 467 5.32 4.27 15.09
CA SER A 467 6.73 4.12 14.72
C SER A 467 7.30 2.72 15.01
N GLU A 468 6.68 1.96 15.92
CA GLU A 468 7.05 0.57 16.22
C GLU A 468 6.22 -0.44 15.43
N ALA A 469 5.12 -0.01 14.80
CA ALA A 469 4.20 -0.91 14.10
C ALA A 469 4.91 -1.63 12.95
N THR A 470 4.77 -2.94 12.95
CA THR A 470 5.04 -3.84 11.83
C THR A 470 3.81 -4.71 11.67
N HIS A 471 3.32 -4.88 10.46
CA HIS A 471 2.08 -5.60 10.22
C HIS A 471 2.29 -7.05 9.80
N ILE A 472 3.53 -7.57 9.91
CA ILE A 472 3.86 -8.96 9.54
C ILE A 472 2.92 -9.96 10.22
N ASN A 473 2.75 -9.86 11.55
CA ASN A 473 1.85 -10.75 12.28
C ASN A 473 0.38 -10.28 12.23
N ASP A 474 0.13 -9.03 11.85
CA ASP A 474 -1.24 -8.50 11.81
C ASP A 474 -2.03 -9.05 10.63
N GLU A 475 -1.40 -9.26 9.48
CA GLU A 475 -2.02 -9.92 8.35
C GLU A 475 -2.38 -11.36 8.68
N LEU A 476 -1.46 -12.12 9.28
CA LEU A 476 -1.70 -13.51 9.71
C LEU A 476 -2.89 -13.59 10.66
N LEU A 477 -2.92 -12.76 11.70
CA LEU A 477 -4.02 -12.71 12.66
C LEU A 477 -5.35 -12.33 12.00
N SER A 478 -5.34 -11.51 10.96
CA SER A 478 -6.55 -11.17 10.21
C SER A 478 -7.15 -12.35 9.43
N MET A 479 -6.34 -13.38 9.10
CA MET A 479 -6.80 -14.67 8.56
C MET A 479 -7.16 -15.67 9.67
N VAL A 480 -6.45 -15.62 10.78
CA VAL A 480 -6.62 -16.53 11.93
C VAL A 480 -7.93 -16.26 12.69
N PHE A 481 -8.25 -15.00 12.98
CA PHE A 481 -9.48 -14.67 13.72
C PHE A 481 -10.77 -15.16 13.06
N PRO A 482 -11.01 -14.99 11.74
CA PRO A 482 -12.19 -15.57 11.08
C PRO A 482 -12.31 -17.07 11.29
N ASN A 483 -11.22 -17.81 11.15
CA ASN A 483 -11.20 -19.26 11.39
C ASN A 483 -11.49 -19.59 12.84
N LEU A 484 -10.88 -18.88 13.79
CA LEU A 484 -11.11 -19.06 15.22
C LEU A 484 -12.58 -18.88 15.60
N PHE A 485 -13.25 -17.82 15.11
CA PHE A 485 -14.65 -17.57 15.44
C PHE A 485 -15.61 -18.49 14.72
N ASN A 486 -15.34 -18.85 13.46
CA ASN A 486 -16.22 -19.73 12.69
C ASN A 486 -16.13 -21.21 13.13
N HIS A 487 -15.00 -21.60 13.71
CA HIS A 487 -14.71 -22.99 14.10
C HIS A 487 -14.31 -23.13 15.57
N LEU A 488 -14.89 -22.29 16.43
CA LEU A 488 -14.56 -22.24 17.85
C LEU A 488 -14.84 -23.59 18.55
N LEU A 489 -13.77 -24.25 19.01
CA LEU A 489 -13.87 -25.56 19.67
C LEU A 489 -14.47 -25.51 21.07
N ILE A 490 -14.13 -24.49 21.83
CA ILE A 490 -14.46 -24.36 23.25
C ILE A 490 -15.26 -23.08 23.40
N PRO A 491 -16.61 -23.19 23.66
CA PRO A 491 -17.49 -22.02 23.73
C PRO A 491 -17.03 -20.94 24.72
N ASP A 492 -16.44 -21.33 25.85
CA ASP A 492 -15.99 -20.41 26.91
C ASP A 492 -14.84 -19.51 26.45
N LEU A 493 -14.11 -19.88 25.38
CA LEU A 493 -13.09 -19.03 24.77
C LEU A 493 -13.65 -17.83 24.00
N LYS A 494 -14.96 -17.80 23.70
CA LYS A 494 -15.54 -16.75 22.86
C LYS A 494 -15.24 -15.34 23.37
N MET A 495 -15.42 -15.12 24.68
CA MET A 495 -15.17 -13.79 25.27
C MET A 495 -13.68 -13.45 25.31
N ILE A 496 -12.82 -14.44 25.49
CA ILE A 496 -11.37 -14.26 25.44
C ILE A 496 -10.93 -13.92 24.01
N ALA A 497 -11.44 -14.63 23.01
CA ALA A 497 -11.17 -14.35 21.59
C ALA A 497 -11.66 -12.94 21.19
N ILE A 498 -12.84 -12.52 21.65
CA ILE A 498 -13.33 -11.14 21.42
C ILE A 498 -12.40 -10.11 22.07
N LYS A 499 -11.94 -10.36 23.30
CA LYS A 499 -10.98 -9.47 23.98
C LYS A 499 -9.67 -9.41 23.20
N ALA A 500 -9.12 -10.55 22.78
CA ALA A 500 -7.92 -10.65 21.98
C ALA A 500 -8.05 -9.88 20.66
N LEU A 501 -9.13 -10.10 19.92
CA LEU A 501 -9.43 -9.36 18.68
C LEU A 501 -9.48 -7.84 18.90
N ARG A 502 -10.11 -7.39 20.00
CA ARG A 502 -10.20 -5.97 20.32
C ARG A 502 -8.84 -5.36 20.66
N GLN A 503 -8.00 -6.09 21.40
CA GLN A 503 -6.64 -5.66 21.70
C GLN A 503 -5.77 -5.56 20.43
N TRP A 504 -5.84 -6.57 19.57
CA TRP A 504 -5.14 -6.57 18.30
C TRP A 504 -5.56 -5.37 17.43
N HIS A 505 -6.83 -5.16 17.25
CA HIS A 505 -7.34 -4.07 16.40
C HIS A 505 -6.98 -2.67 16.93
N GLN A 506 -6.76 -2.49 18.23
CA GLN A 506 -6.29 -1.21 18.79
C GLN A 506 -4.93 -0.79 18.22
N ASN A 507 -4.07 -1.75 17.85
CA ASN A 507 -2.79 -1.47 17.21
C ASN A 507 -2.93 -1.08 15.73
N CYS A 508 -3.98 -1.52 15.05
CA CYS A 508 -4.15 -1.41 13.60
C CYS A 508 -5.20 -0.39 13.16
N VAL A 509 -6.16 -0.03 14.03
CA VAL A 509 -7.34 0.78 13.66
C VAL A 509 -7.00 2.12 13.02
N ARG A 510 -5.90 2.74 13.42
CA ARG A 510 -5.43 4.04 12.89
C ARG A 510 -4.95 3.99 11.44
N ASP A 511 -4.68 2.79 10.92
CA ASP A 511 -4.07 2.58 9.62
C ASP A 511 -5.12 2.36 8.53
N HIS A 512 -6.38 2.16 8.95
CA HIS A 512 -7.52 1.97 8.06
C HIS A 512 -7.29 0.90 7.01
N ILE A 513 -6.68 -0.23 7.43
CA ILE A 513 -6.47 -1.39 6.58
C ILE A 513 -7.82 -2.11 6.45
N PRO A 514 -8.38 -2.23 5.24
CA PRO A 514 -9.76 -2.73 5.07
C PRO A 514 -9.96 -4.13 5.62
N PHE A 515 -8.98 -5.00 5.42
CA PHE A 515 -8.99 -6.38 5.90
C PHE A 515 -9.22 -6.42 7.42
N TYR A 516 -8.45 -5.65 8.18
CA TYR A 516 -8.47 -5.63 9.65
C TYR A 516 -9.78 -5.03 10.19
N ASP A 517 -10.23 -3.92 9.62
CA ASP A 517 -11.48 -3.28 10.02
C ASP A 517 -12.71 -4.17 9.74
N PHE A 518 -12.68 -4.93 8.64
CA PHE A 518 -13.78 -5.86 8.31
C PHE A 518 -13.81 -7.07 9.25
N VAL A 519 -12.67 -7.65 9.61
CA VAL A 519 -12.56 -8.72 10.63
C VAL A 519 -13.11 -8.22 11.97
N TYR A 520 -12.66 -7.05 12.41
CA TYR A 520 -13.14 -6.45 13.66
C TYR A 520 -14.65 -6.24 13.66
N ASN A 521 -15.19 -5.60 12.63
CA ASN A 521 -16.63 -5.31 12.55
C ASN A 521 -17.50 -6.57 12.44
N THR A 522 -16.94 -7.68 11.94
CA THR A 522 -17.66 -8.94 11.82
C THR A 522 -17.72 -9.71 13.14
N TYR A 523 -16.61 -9.74 13.91
CA TYR A 523 -16.48 -10.68 15.02
C TYR A 523 -16.35 -10.06 16.42
N SER A 524 -15.99 -8.78 16.54
CA SER A 524 -15.73 -8.16 17.86
C SER A 524 -17.00 -7.86 18.69
N GLY A 525 -18.19 -7.91 18.08
CA GLY A 525 -19.43 -7.42 18.71
C GLY A 525 -19.49 -5.88 18.84
N SER A 526 -18.53 -5.17 18.26
CA SER A 526 -18.45 -3.70 18.19
C SER A 526 -18.21 -3.27 16.75
N ARG A 527 -18.32 -1.97 16.47
CA ARG A 527 -18.10 -1.45 15.10
C ARG A 527 -17.21 -0.22 15.11
N VAL A 528 -16.32 -0.13 14.14
CA VAL A 528 -15.60 1.10 13.78
C VAL A 528 -16.15 1.64 12.47
N PRO A 529 -16.05 2.96 12.22
CA PRO A 529 -16.40 3.55 10.94
C PRO A 529 -15.52 2.98 9.81
N LEU A 530 -16.13 2.63 8.69
CA LEU A 530 -15.43 2.03 7.55
C LEU A 530 -14.99 3.04 6.47
N ASP A 531 -15.23 4.34 6.69
CA ASP A 531 -14.89 5.38 5.69
C ASP A 531 -13.40 5.40 5.35
N GLY A 532 -12.53 5.19 6.36
CA GLY A 532 -11.09 5.06 6.18
C GLY A 532 -10.72 3.85 5.33
N ALA A 533 -11.21 2.67 5.69
CA ALA A 533 -11.03 1.42 4.95
C ALA A 533 -11.52 1.53 3.50
N MET A 534 -12.71 2.11 3.31
CA MET A 534 -13.27 2.32 1.97
C MET A 534 -12.45 3.33 1.15
N THR A 535 -11.90 4.35 1.81
CA THR A 535 -10.99 5.31 1.17
C THR A 535 -9.69 4.61 0.75
N THR A 536 -9.13 3.77 1.59
CA THR A 536 -7.94 2.96 1.28
C THR A 536 -8.18 2.08 0.05
N LEU A 537 -9.30 1.36 -0.05
CA LEU A 537 -9.64 0.57 -1.23
C LEU A 537 -9.77 1.42 -2.51
N ARG A 538 -10.38 2.60 -2.41
CA ARG A 538 -10.55 3.51 -3.56
C ARG A 538 -9.22 4.11 -4.01
N GLU A 539 -8.37 4.52 -3.07
CA GLU A 539 -7.11 5.24 -3.33
C GLU A 539 -5.92 4.31 -3.59
N TRP A 540 -6.07 2.99 -3.38
CA TRP A 540 -5.03 2.02 -3.72
C TRP A 540 -4.64 2.17 -5.19
N PRO A 541 -3.34 2.29 -5.53
CA PRO A 541 -2.90 2.48 -6.91
C PRO A 541 -3.32 1.34 -7.82
N LEU A 542 -3.70 1.65 -9.07
CA LEU A 542 -3.88 0.63 -10.12
C LEU A 542 -2.54 0.07 -10.59
N ASP A 543 -1.50 0.87 -10.53
CA ASP A 543 -0.12 0.49 -10.78
C ASP A 543 0.43 -0.26 -9.57
N GLN A 544 0.74 -1.54 -9.74
CA GLN A 544 1.29 -2.41 -8.70
C GLN A 544 2.82 -2.47 -8.75
N ILE A 545 3.48 -1.61 -9.53
CA ILE A 545 4.94 -1.52 -9.56
C ILE A 545 5.45 -0.89 -8.26
N GLU A 546 6.46 -1.50 -7.67
CA GLU A 546 7.10 -1.03 -6.44
C GLU A 546 8.06 0.15 -6.71
N TRP A 547 7.50 1.29 -7.11
CA TRP A 547 8.26 2.52 -7.24
C TRP A 547 8.77 3.01 -5.89
N THR A 548 10.00 3.49 -5.84
CA THR A 548 10.50 4.20 -4.66
C THR A 548 9.76 5.52 -4.51
N VAL A 549 9.17 5.73 -3.34
CA VAL A 549 8.48 6.96 -2.95
C VAL A 549 9.17 7.53 -1.73
N ASP A 550 9.59 8.80 -1.81
CA ASP A 550 10.29 9.51 -0.75
C ASP A 550 9.44 10.66 -0.20
N ASN A 551 8.89 10.47 0.98
CA ASN A 551 8.05 11.45 1.69
C ASN A 551 8.84 12.35 2.67
N ARG A 552 10.19 12.24 2.74
CA ARG A 552 11.01 13.01 3.71
C ARG A 552 11.01 14.51 3.46
N PHE A 553 10.69 14.94 2.26
CA PHE A 553 10.72 16.36 1.85
C PHE A 553 9.37 17.07 1.97
N ARG A 554 8.35 16.40 2.49
CA ARG A 554 7.01 16.97 2.71
C ARG A 554 7.00 17.88 3.93
N GLU A 555 6.21 18.95 3.85
CA GLU A 555 6.03 19.93 4.93
C GLU A 555 4.75 19.67 5.76
N ASP A 556 3.88 18.76 5.33
CA ASP A 556 2.60 18.44 5.97
C ASP A 556 2.66 17.21 6.89
N VAL A 557 3.82 16.57 6.99
CA VAL A 557 4.06 15.38 7.82
C VAL A 557 5.01 15.69 8.97
N THR A 558 4.97 14.85 9.99
CA THR A 558 5.93 14.81 11.09
C THR A 558 6.62 13.45 11.10
N PHE A 559 7.82 13.40 11.68
CA PHE A 559 8.67 12.22 11.66
C PHE A 559 9.01 11.77 13.07
N ASP A 560 9.02 10.45 13.25
CA ASP A 560 9.48 9.79 14.46
C ASP A 560 10.82 9.08 14.18
N ARG A 561 11.73 9.15 15.14
CA ARG A 561 12.96 8.35 15.13
C ARG A 561 12.76 7.14 16.03
N VAL A 562 12.97 5.97 15.49
CA VAL A 562 12.96 4.73 16.26
C VAL A 562 14.40 4.39 16.64
N PRO A 563 14.73 4.35 17.94
CA PRO A 563 16.06 3.94 18.37
C PRO A 563 16.43 2.55 17.87
N GLY A 564 17.64 2.39 17.33
CA GLY A 564 18.17 1.10 16.89
C GLY A 564 17.63 0.56 15.56
N ARG A 565 16.85 1.34 14.82
CA ARG A 565 16.43 1.02 13.46
C ARG A 565 16.88 2.08 12.47
N ASP A 566 17.34 1.64 11.31
CA ASP A 566 17.68 2.54 10.21
C ASP A 566 16.43 3.14 9.59
N GLY A 567 16.49 4.42 9.25
CA GLY A 567 15.44 5.12 8.53
C GLY A 567 14.61 6.08 9.39
N VAL A 568 13.77 6.84 8.69
CA VAL A 568 12.85 7.83 9.28
C VAL A 568 11.44 7.32 9.05
N LYS A 569 10.63 7.28 10.10
CA LYS A 569 9.23 6.90 10.03
C LYS A 569 8.31 8.11 10.15
N LEU A 570 7.19 8.04 9.46
CA LEU A 570 6.11 9.01 9.56
C LEU A 570 5.37 8.80 10.89
N SER A 571 5.02 9.89 11.59
CA SER A 571 4.17 9.81 12.79
C SER A 571 2.71 9.49 12.45
N LYS A 572 2.31 9.70 11.19
CA LYS A 572 0.97 9.44 10.66
C LYS A 572 1.07 9.04 9.19
N LEU A 573 0.23 8.10 8.77
CA LEU A 573 0.17 7.67 7.37
C LEU A 573 -0.28 8.80 6.45
N VAL A 574 0.36 8.86 5.29
CA VAL A 574 -0.09 9.62 4.13
C VAL A 574 -1.12 8.78 3.33
N PRO A 575 -1.90 9.39 2.43
CA PRO A 575 -2.81 8.65 1.57
C PRO A 575 -2.13 7.54 0.78
N ARG A 576 -2.82 6.44 0.54
CA ARG A 576 -2.26 5.24 -0.11
C ARG A 576 -1.69 5.50 -1.52
N ASP A 577 -2.23 6.46 -2.25
CA ASP A 577 -1.74 6.86 -3.56
C ASP A 577 -0.54 7.84 -3.51
N GLU A 578 -0.08 8.20 -2.31
CA GLU A 578 1.07 9.09 -2.05
C GLU A 578 2.24 8.41 -1.34
N MET A 579 2.13 7.11 -1.06
CA MET A 579 3.21 6.30 -0.49
C MET A 579 3.66 5.22 -1.47
N GLY A 580 4.78 4.57 -1.20
CA GLY A 580 5.17 3.36 -1.92
C GLY A 580 4.12 2.27 -1.79
N LEU A 581 4.09 1.36 -2.75
CA LEU A 581 3.25 0.19 -2.64
C LEU A 581 3.69 -0.60 -1.40
N CYS A 582 2.74 -0.95 -0.57
CA CYS A 582 2.97 -1.59 0.71
C CYS A 582 1.79 -2.49 1.00
N ASN A 583 2.03 -3.79 0.99
CA ASN A 583 1.03 -4.79 1.33
C ASN A 583 0.62 -4.70 2.81
N TRP A 584 -0.41 -5.44 3.18
CA TRP A 584 -0.96 -5.37 4.54
C TRP A 584 -0.01 -5.92 5.62
N ASP A 585 0.95 -6.76 5.24
CA ASP A 585 1.99 -7.34 6.09
C ASP A 585 3.21 -6.43 6.31
N GLN A 586 3.36 -5.36 5.52
CA GLN A 586 4.55 -4.51 5.52
C GLN A 586 4.44 -3.32 6.47
N GLU A 587 5.56 -2.63 6.68
CA GLU A 587 5.64 -1.45 7.54
C GLU A 587 5.28 -0.16 6.78
N PRO A 588 4.04 0.36 6.89
CA PRO A 588 3.59 1.49 6.07
C PRO A 588 4.13 2.85 6.52
N TYR A 589 4.79 2.91 7.68
CA TYR A 589 5.26 4.17 8.27
C TYR A 589 6.64 4.62 7.79
N PHE A 590 7.36 3.83 7.03
CA PHE A 590 8.63 4.29 6.46
C PHE A 590 8.40 5.47 5.52
N ALA A 591 9.19 6.55 5.73
CA ALA A 591 9.14 7.73 4.89
C ALA A 591 9.64 7.47 3.46
N VAL A 592 10.47 6.44 3.30
CA VAL A 592 10.97 5.96 2.00
C VAL A 592 10.61 4.49 1.85
N ILE A 593 9.81 4.16 0.84
CA ILE A 593 9.39 2.78 0.55
C ILE A 593 9.49 2.53 -0.96
N GLY A 594 9.82 1.29 -1.35
CA GLY A 594 9.80 0.80 -2.72
C GLY A 594 11.13 0.26 -3.22
N ARG A 595 11.11 -0.35 -4.42
CA ARG A 595 12.23 -1.03 -5.08
C ARG A 595 12.62 -0.43 -6.43
N ASN A 596 12.39 0.86 -6.60
CA ASN A 596 12.76 1.62 -7.81
C ASN A 596 12.18 1.06 -9.12
N GLY A 597 11.02 0.41 -9.06
CA GLY A 597 10.30 -0.07 -10.23
C GLY A 597 10.86 -1.38 -10.84
N GLU A 598 11.58 -2.16 -10.06
CA GLU A 598 12.15 -3.45 -10.49
C GLU A 598 11.17 -4.63 -10.28
N ARG A 599 10.12 -4.43 -9.52
CA ARG A 599 9.14 -5.46 -9.15
C ARG A 599 7.73 -4.92 -9.32
N GLU A 600 6.80 -5.77 -9.76
CA GLU A 600 5.37 -5.60 -9.65
C GLU A 600 4.85 -6.53 -8.55
N ASP A 601 4.13 -5.98 -7.60
CA ASP A 601 3.57 -6.78 -6.53
C ASP A 601 2.18 -7.32 -6.88
N ARG A 602 1.81 -8.41 -6.24
CA ARG A 602 0.54 -9.09 -6.42
C ARG A 602 -0.60 -8.30 -5.76
N PRO A 603 -1.75 -8.13 -6.40
CA PRO A 603 -2.89 -7.45 -5.81
C PRO A 603 -3.77 -8.36 -4.93
N SER A 604 -3.22 -9.44 -4.36
CA SER A 604 -3.96 -10.44 -3.57
C SER A 604 -4.59 -9.82 -2.33
N ASP A 605 -3.88 -8.99 -1.59
CA ASP A 605 -4.35 -8.37 -0.35
C ASP A 605 -5.58 -7.50 -0.61
N TRP A 606 -5.49 -6.62 -1.62
CA TRP A 606 -6.62 -5.78 -2.00
C TRP A 606 -7.84 -6.62 -2.43
N LEU A 607 -7.61 -7.67 -3.21
CA LEU A 607 -8.66 -8.56 -3.70
C LEU A 607 -9.31 -9.35 -2.55
N LEU A 608 -8.49 -9.83 -1.60
CA LEU A 608 -8.99 -10.53 -0.43
C LEU A 608 -9.87 -9.63 0.42
N ALA A 609 -9.39 -8.42 0.74
CA ALA A 609 -10.16 -7.43 1.48
C ALA A 609 -11.48 -7.08 0.78
N TYR A 610 -11.45 -6.87 -0.54
CA TYR A 610 -12.66 -6.57 -1.31
C TYR A 610 -13.70 -7.70 -1.25
N TRP A 611 -13.29 -8.95 -1.53
CA TRP A 611 -14.23 -10.07 -1.55
C TRP A 611 -14.73 -10.47 -0.16
N MET A 612 -13.89 -10.32 0.88
CA MET A 612 -14.35 -10.45 2.27
C MET A 612 -15.40 -9.39 2.61
N GLY A 613 -15.11 -8.13 2.29
CA GLY A 613 -16.05 -7.03 2.50
C GLY A 613 -17.40 -7.24 1.79
N ARG A 614 -17.36 -7.80 0.57
CA ARG A 614 -18.57 -8.20 -0.19
C ARG A 614 -19.32 -9.35 0.49
N TYR A 615 -18.60 -10.37 0.91
CA TYR A 615 -19.17 -11.58 1.52
C TYR A 615 -19.81 -11.28 2.88
N TRP A 616 -19.17 -10.45 3.70
CA TRP A 616 -19.71 -10.06 5.02
C TRP A 616 -20.68 -8.87 4.97
N GLY A 617 -20.94 -8.31 3.80
CA GLY A 617 -21.89 -7.20 3.63
C GLY A 617 -21.37 -5.82 4.03
N HIS A 618 -20.05 -5.66 4.23
CA HIS A 618 -19.40 -4.36 4.45
C HIS A 618 -19.28 -3.53 3.19
N ILE A 619 -19.23 -4.20 2.03
CA ILE A 619 -19.20 -3.57 0.70
C ILE A 619 -20.48 -3.99 -0.04
N SER A 620 -21.33 -3.02 -0.38
CA SER A 620 -22.53 -3.29 -1.20
C SER A 620 -22.16 -3.64 -2.64
N ALA A 621 -23.04 -4.41 -3.32
CA ALA A 621 -22.96 -4.59 -4.77
C ALA A 621 -22.98 -3.22 -5.46
N GLY A 622 -22.11 -3.01 -6.45
CA GLY A 622 -21.82 -1.70 -6.99
C GLY A 622 -23.02 -0.83 -7.29
N LYS A 623 -23.16 0.22 -6.48
CA LYS A 623 -23.74 1.47 -6.94
C LYS A 623 -22.57 2.38 -7.33
N ARG A 624 -22.63 2.90 -8.54
CA ARG A 624 -21.66 3.90 -9.06
C ARG A 624 -21.58 5.13 -8.16
#